data_452f0188b36aa20df34bc48b9de57492
#
_entry.id   452f0188b36aa20df34bc48b9de57492
#
_cell.length_a   1.000
_cell.length_b   1.000
_cell.length_c   1.000
_cell.angle_alpha   90.00
_cell.angle_beta   90.00
_cell.angle_gamma   90.00
#
_symmetry.space_group_name_H-M   'P 1'
#
loop_
_entity.id
_entity.type
_entity.pdbx_description
1 polymer ?
#
loop_
_entity_poly.entity_id
_entity_poly.type
_entity_poly.pdbx_seq_one_letter_code
_entity_poly.pdbx_strand_id
1 'polypeptide(L)'
;SEIAAVPLVANGMVVAHTADGKLVGVNAATGEKTWVFHRSGPSLRLRGAAQPVVDGEYLYSGLDAGKLVKLNVATGRSQWETPISWPSGRNELDRVVDIDSRPVITGKRIYTVSYQGQMAAVGKKKGAVEWSIPFSSHQGLAFDGTVLYAADARGNVVAVDSANGHELWRQNALHGRRLSAPTIAGGYLAVADFEGYVHWLSPADGSLVARIRAVKSAVQAPLVTSGNRVIVYGSEGQLASVSAP
;
A
#
# COMPACT_ATOMS: atom_id res chain seq x y z
N SER A 1 7.86 20.86 5.58
CA SER A 1 7.35 19.98 4.53
C SER A 1 5.95 19.50 4.88
N GLU A 2 5.11 19.24 3.87
CA GLU A 2 3.78 18.67 4.05
C GLU A 2 3.87 17.23 4.54
N ILE A 3 2.87 16.77 5.31
CA ILE A 3 2.71 15.37 5.68
C ILE A 3 1.98 14.68 4.52
N ALA A 4 2.61 13.68 3.89
CA ALA A 4 2.12 13.05 2.68
C ALA A 4 1.33 11.75 2.93
N ALA A 5 1.46 11.15 4.12
CA ALA A 5 0.73 9.94 4.50
C ALA A 5 0.07 10.09 5.87
N VAL A 6 -0.90 9.24 6.16
CA VAL A 6 -1.55 9.20 7.47
C VAL A 6 -0.49 8.91 8.55
N PRO A 7 -0.34 9.78 9.57
CA PRO A 7 0.62 9.54 10.64
C PRO A 7 0.33 8.27 11.43
N LEU A 8 1.38 7.60 11.85
CA LEU A 8 1.32 6.42 12.72
C LEU A 8 1.48 6.85 14.17
N VAL A 9 0.63 6.35 15.07
CA VAL A 9 0.79 6.53 16.52
C VAL A 9 1.11 5.17 17.14
N ALA A 10 2.29 5.05 17.74
CA ALA A 10 2.74 3.82 18.38
C ALA A 10 3.84 4.08 19.40
N ASN A 11 3.86 3.30 20.50
CA ASN A 11 4.93 3.30 21.51
C ASN A 11 5.27 4.70 22.05
N GLY A 12 4.26 5.55 22.26
CA GLY A 12 4.43 6.93 22.72
C GLY A 12 5.01 7.89 21.68
N MET A 13 5.10 7.47 20.42
CA MET A 13 5.58 8.26 19.29
C MET A 13 4.47 8.51 18.27
N VAL A 14 4.51 9.68 17.63
CA VAL A 14 3.81 9.96 16.38
C VAL A 14 4.87 9.96 15.28
N VAL A 15 4.68 9.12 14.26
CA VAL A 15 5.59 9.06 13.11
C VAL A 15 4.86 9.58 11.87
N ALA A 16 5.42 10.60 11.25
CA ALA A 16 4.91 11.21 10.03
C ALA A 16 5.86 10.93 8.86
N HIS A 17 5.30 10.63 7.69
CA HIS A 17 6.03 10.56 6.43
C HIS A 17 5.73 11.84 5.65
N THR A 18 6.78 12.59 5.32
CA THR A 18 6.66 13.90 4.70
C THR A 18 6.86 13.84 3.18
N ALA A 19 6.32 14.81 2.47
CA ALA A 19 6.40 14.89 1.00
C ALA A 19 7.82 15.04 0.46
N ASP A 20 8.79 15.47 1.29
CA ASP A 20 10.21 15.49 0.96
C ASP A 20 10.95 14.19 1.32
N GLY A 21 10.20 13.09 1.57
CA GLY A 21 10.73 11.74 1.77
C GLY A 21 11.39 11.50 3.12
N LYS A 22 11.02 12.28 4.15
CA LYS A 22 11.51 12.08 5.52
C LYS A 22 10.50 11.33 6.36
N LEU A 23 10.99 10.43 7.21
CA LEU A 23 10.22 9.93 8.35
C LEU A 23 10.63 10.72 9.59
N VAL A 24 9.64 11.31 10.27
CA VAL A 24 9.85 12.17 11.44
C VAL A 24 9.14 11.56 12.63
N GLY A 25 9.88 11.29 13.69
CA GLY A 25 9.35 10.84 14.98
C GLY A 25 9.20 11.99 15.95
N VAL A 26 8.00 12.10 16.52
CA VAL A 26 7.62 13.13 17.50
C VAL A 26 7.13 12.42 18.74
N ASN A 27 7.53 12.88 19.92
CA ASN A 27 7.00 12.40 21.19
C ASN A 27 5.51 12.75 21.30
N ALA A 28 4.66 11.74 21.48
CA ALA A 28 3.21 11.92 21.48
C ALA A 28 2.69 12.76 22.66
N ALA A 29 3.43 12.78 23.79
CA ALA A 29 3.02 13.53 24.99
C ALA A 29 3.49 14.99 24.98
N THR A 30 4.72 15.24 24.48
CA THR A 30 5.33 16.59 24.52
C THR A 30 5.24 17.35 23.21
N GLY A 31 5.03 16.66 22.09
CA GLY A 31 5.08 17.24 20.74
C GLY A 31 6.50 17.52 20.25
N GLU A 32 7.52 17.15 21.01
CA GLU A 32 8.92 17.38 20.63
C GLU A 32 9.37 16.40 19.56
N LYS A 33 10.09 16.93 18.56
CA LYS A 33 10.72 16.12 17.53
C LYS A 33 11.90 15.35 18.11
N THR A 34 11.80 14.02 18.11
CA THR A 34 12.81 13.13 18.71
C THR A 34 13.86 12.69 17.68
N TRP A 35 13.44 12.36 16.45
CA TRP A 35 14.34 11.91 15.40
C TRP A 35 13.82 12.24 14.01
N VAL A 36 14.74 12.26 13.06
CA VAL A 36 14.44 12.35 11.62
C VAL A 36 15.26 11.28 10.92
N PHE A 37 14.59 10.47 10.13
CA PHE A 37 15.21 9.55 9.19
C PHE A 37 15.04 10.12 7.78
N HIS A 38 16.15 10.28 7.08
CA HIS A 38 16.17 10.79 5.71
C HIS A 38 17.20 10.02 4.89
N ARG A 39 16.87 9.79 3.62
CA ARG A 39 17.81 9.33 2.59
C ARG A 39 17.76 10.25 1.39
N SER A 40 18.90 10.52 0.82
CA SER A 40 18.96 11.22 -0.46
C SER A 40 18.23 10.39 -1.50
N GLY A 41 17.17 10.95 -2.05
CA GLY A 41 16.33 10.33 -3.06
C GLY A 41 16.56 10.95 -4.45
N PRO A 42 15.88 10.43 -5.48
CA PRO A 42 15.89 11.02 -6.82
C PRO A 42 15.32 12.44 -6.81
N SER A 43 15.71 13.23 -7.79
CA SER A 43 15.21 14.60 -7.99
C SER A 43 13.72 14.64 -8.35
N LEU A 44 13.25 13.60 -9.05
CA LEU A 44 11.85 13.44 -9.43
C LEU A 44 11.21 12.35 -8.57
N ARG A 45 10.05 12.65 -7.97
CA ARG A 45 9.27 11.77 -7.10
C ARG A 45 7.79 11.85 -7.46
N LEU A 46 7.05 10.80 -7.20
CA LEU A 46 5.60 10.90 -7.11
C LEU A 46 5.22 11.68 -5.84
N ARG A 47 4.05 12.34 -5.87
CA ARG A 47 3.50 13.01 -4.68
C ARG A 47 2.83 12.04 -3.70
N GLY A 48 3.39 10.83 -3.59
CA GLY A 48 2.94 9.80 -2.67
C GLY A 48 3.93 9.61 -1.52
N ALA A 49 3.49 8.96 -0.48
CA ALA A 49 4.34 8.42 0.57
C ALA A 49 3.65 7.21 1.19
N ALA A 50 4.40 6.15 1.43
CA ALA A 50 3.87 4.98 2.11
C ALA A 50 3.43 5.33 3.53
N GLN A 51 2.23 4.92 3.91
CA GLN A 51 1.82 4.94 5.31
C GLN A 51 2.70 3.94 6.09
N PRO A 52 3.45 4.37 7.12
CA PRO A 52 4.23 3.47 7.94
C PRO A 52 3.34 2.47 8.68
N VAL A 53 3.86 1.26 8.90
CA VAL A 53 3.19 0.23 9.70
C VAL A 53 4.11 -0.20 10.84
N VAL A 54 3.55 -0.40 12.03
CA VAL A 54 4.30 -0.84 13.21
C VAL A 54 4.01 -2.30 13.53
N ASP A 55 5.06 -3.00 14.00
CA ASP A 55 4.97 -4.30 14.62
C ASP A 55 6.02 -4.38 15.77
N GLY A 56 5.50 -4.42 17.00
CA GLY A 56 6.32 -4.32 18.22
C GLY A 56 7.07 -3.00 18.31
N GLU A 57 8.40 -3.08 18.42
CA GLU A 57 9.28 -1.90 18.53
C GLU A 57 9.73 -1.33 17.18
N TYR A 58 9.29 -1.92 16.06
CA TYR A 58 9.77 -1.57 14.74
C TYR A 58 8.65 -1.03 13.85
N LEU A 59 8.99 -0.01 13.09
CA LEU A 59 8.17 0.46 11.98
C LEU A 59 8.77 0.01 10.65
N TYR A 60 7.89 -0.14 9.66
CA TYR A 60 8.22 -0.49 8.29
C TYR A 60 7.55 0.51 7.36
N SER A 61 8.30 1.02 6.39
CA SER A 61 7.79 1.99 5.42
C SER A 61 8.42 1.78 4.06
N GLY A 62 7.64 1.98 3.01
CA GLY A 62 8.18 2.23 1.68
C GLY A 62 8.87 3.59 1.66
N LEU A 63 9.87 3.71 0.81
CA LEU A 63 10.61 4.94 0.52
C LEU A 63 10.67 5.17 -0.98
N ASP A 64 11.08 6.37 -1.33
CA ASP A 64 11.46 6.73 -2.69
C ASP A 64 12.54 5.79 -3.24
N ALA A 65 12.63 5.71 -4.56
CA ALA A 65 13.55 4.83 -5.28
C ALA A 65 13.36 3.33 -4.98
N GLY A 66 12.12 2.91 -4.68
CA GLY A 66 11.72 1.52 -4.58
C GLY A 66 12.34 0.76 -3.40
N LYS A 67 12.63 1.44 -2.28
CA LYS A 67 13.21 0.83 -1.09
C LYS A 67 12.17 0.57 -0.01
N LEU A 68 12.35 -0.51 0.74
CA LEU A 68 11.65 -0.80 1.99
C LEU A 68 12.62 -0.63 3.16
N VAL A 69 12.18 0.01 4.25
CA VAL A 69 13.00 0.24 5.44
C VAL A 69 12.34 -0.34 6.69
N LYS A 70 13.18 -0.82 7.61
CA LYS A 70 12.83 -1.15 9.00
C LYS A 70 13.56 -0.22 9.94
N LEU A 71 12.81 0.54 10.76
CA LEU A 71 13.37 1.43 11.77
C LEU A 71 12.89 1.05 13.17
N ASN A 72 13.68 1.35 14.19
CA ASN A 72 13.19 1.34 15.56
C ASN A 72 12.30 2.59 15.78
N VAL A 73 11.08 2.40 16.31
CA VAL A 73 10.08 3.47 16.49
C VAL A 73 10.58 4.57 17.42
N ALA A 74 11.23 4.20 18.53
CA ALA A 74 11.63 5.17 19.55
C ALA A 74 12.84 6.02 19.13
N THR A 75 13.74 5.45 18.32
CA THR A 75 15.05 6.08 18.01
C THR A 75 15.24 6.48 16.56
N GLY A 76 14.38 6.03 15.65
CA GLY A 76 14.54 6.23 14.20
C GLY A 76 15.73 5.50 13.58
N ARG A 77 16.45 4.65 14.34
CA ARG A 77 17.61 3.92 13.84
C ARG A 77 17.18 2.82 12.86
N SER A 78 17.81 2.83 11.68
CA SER A 78 17.62 1.78 10.68
C SER A 78 18.22 0.46 11.16
N GLN A 79 17.43 -0.60 11.01
CA GLN A 79 17.86 -1.99 11.20
C GLN A 79 18.32 -2.60 9.89
N TRP A 80 17.57 -2.30 8.82
CA TRP A 80 17.90 -2.65 7.44
C TRP A 80 17.12 -1.77 6.46
N GLU A 81 17.68 -1.63 5.27
CA GLU A 81 17.05 -1.04 4.09
C GLU A 81 17.22 -2.01 2.93
N THR A 82 16.14 -2.29 2.22
CA THR A 82 16.15 -3.28 1.14
C THR A 82 15.60 -2.65 -0.13
N PRO A 83 16.37 -2.62 -1.22
CA PRO A 83 15.84 -2.25 -2.52
C PRO A 83 14.90 -3.36 -3.01
N ILE A 84 13.67 -2.99 -3.35
CA ILE A 84 12.67 -3.89 -3.93
C ILE A 84 12.66 -3.76 -5.44
N SER A 85 12.84 -2.52 -5.92
CA SER A 85 12.86 -2.20 -7.33
C SER A 85 14.00 -1.23 -7.62
N TRP A 86 14.52 -1.25 -8.85
CA TRP A 86 15.56 -0.34 -9.28
C TRP A 86 15.04 0.57 -10.37
N PRO A 87 15.37 1.88 -10.32
CA PRO A 87 15.08 2.78 -11.42
C PRO A 87 15.62 2.24 -12.75
N SER A 88 14.74 1.97 -13.68
CA SER A 88 15.10 1.48 -15.01
C SER A 88 14.32 2.26 -16.07
N GLY A 89 14.96 2.61 -17.18
CA GLY A 89 14.33 3.36 -18.26
C GLY A 89 15.26 4.37 -18.92
N ARG A 90 14.79 4.96 -20.03
CA ARG A 90 15.58 5.86 -20.87
C ARG A 90 15.45 7.32 -20.45
N ASN A 91 14.38 7.69 -19.78
CA ASN A 91 14.12 9.04 -19.30
C ASN A 91 13.85 9.05 -17.78
N GLU A 92 13.79 10.24 -17.18
CA GLU A 92 13.57 10.38 -15.74
C GLU A 92 12.21 9.87 -15.28
N LEU A 93 11.17 10.01 -16.11
CA LEU A 93 9.82 9.51 -15.78
C LEU A 93 9.76 7.98 -15.75
N ASP A 94 10.46 7.31 -16.66
CA ASP A 94 10.55 5.85 -16.67
C ASP A 94 11.31 5.32 -15.44
N ARG A 95 12.16 6.14 -14.83
CA ARG A 95 12.98 5.79 -13.66
C ARG A 95 12.30 6.04 -12.32
N VAL A 96 11.10 6.60 -12.32
CA VAL A 96 10.34 6.77 -11.07
C VAL A 96 9.87 5.42 -10.59
N VAL A 97 10.41 4.97 -9.46
CA VAL A 97 10.07 3.70 -8.82
C VAL A 97 9.91 3.96 -7.34
N ASP A 98 8.67 4.12 -6.90
CA ASP A 98 8.38 4.47 -5.51
C ASP A 98 7.49 3.41 -4.86
N ILE A 99 7.69 3.19 -3.56
CA ILE A 99 6.80 2.37 -2.73
C ILE A 99 5.92 3.32 -1.93
N ASP A 100 4.77 3.69 -2.51
CA ASP A 100 3.81 4.61 -1.89
C ASP A 100 2.73 3.88 -1.12
N SER A 101 2.61 2.58 -1.31
CA SER A 101 1.60 1.76 -0.67
C SER A 101 1.98 1.35 0.75
N ARG A 102 0.96 1.20 1.59
CA ARG A 102 1.13 0.63 2.93
C ARG A 102 1.58 -0.82 2.82
N PRO A 103 2.73 -1.22 3.44
CA PRO A 103 3.16 -2.61 3.45
C PRO A 103 2.21 -3.49 4.29
N VAL A 104 2.06 -4.75 3.87
CA VAL A 104 1.35 -5.78 4.65
C VAL A 104 2.38 -6.54 5.47
N ILE A 105 2.17 -6.59 6.80
CA ILE A 105 3.08 -7.26 7.73
C ILE A 105 2.43 -8.53 8.27
N THR A 106 3.19 -9.61 8.26
CA THR A 106 2.84 -10.90 8.88
C THR A 106 3.84 -11.26 9.96
N GLY A 107 3.69 -12.42 10.60
CA GLY A 107 4.64 -12.89 11.62
C GLY A 107 6.09 -12.97 11.12
N LYS A 108 6.31 -13.36 9.86
CA LYS A 108 7.66 -13.61 9.29
C LYS A 108 8.02 -12.73 8.11
N ARG A 109 7.03 -12.22 7.36
CA ARG A 109 7.20 -11.54 6.06
C ARG A 109 6.56 -10.18 6.04
N ILE A 110 7.04 -9.36 5.14
CA ILE A 110 6.48 -8.09 4.73
C ILE A 110 6.22 -8.18 3.23
N TYR A 111 5.01 -7.84 2.82
CA TYR A 111 4.66 -7.75 1.41
C TYR A 111 4.52 -6.29 1.02
N THR A 112 5.06 -5.94 -0.12
CA THR A 112 5.02 -4.58 -0.65
C THR A 112 4.91 -4.60 -2.17
N VAL A 113 4.46 -3.49 -2.72
CA VAL A 113 4.37 -3.27 -4.16
C VAL A 113 4.87 -1.88 -4.49
N SER A 114 5.55 -1.73 -5.61
CA SER A 114 6.05 -0.45 -6.11
C SER A 114 5.37 -0.04 -7.42
N TYR A 115 5.32 1.26 -7.65
CA TYR A 115 4.96 1.79 -8.96
C TYR A 115 6.12 1.52 -9.94
N GLN A 116 5.81 1.15 -11.18
CA GLN A 116 6.75 0.78 -12.26
C GLN A 116 7.83 -0.23 -11.84
N GLY A 117 7.53 -1.12 -10.91
CA GLY A 117 8.52 -2.02 -10.34
C GLY A 117 8.01 -3.42 -10.06
N GLN A 118 7.99 -3.80 -8.81
CA GLN A 118 7.75 -5.17 -8.39
C GLN A 118 6.79 -5.28 -7.20
N MET A 119 6.12 -6.41 -7.11
CA MET A 119 5.56 -6.92 -5.86
C MET A 119 6.57 -7.88 -5.26
N ALA A 120 6.80 -7.80 -3.96
CA ALA A 120 7.81 -8.61 -3.29
C ALA A 120 7.39 -9.06 -1.89
N ALA A 121 7.91 -10.21 -1.48
CA ALA A 121 7.97 -10.65 -0.09
C ALA A 121 9.37 -10.48 0.47
N VAL A 122 9.45 -9.87 1.64
CA VAL A 122 10.71 -9.56 2.34
C VAL A 122 10.67 -10.21 3.71
N GLY A 123 11.71 -10.94 4.06
CA GLY A 123 11.86 -11.53 5.38
C GLY A 123 12.01 -10.47 6.46
N LYS A 124 11.07 -10.41 7.40
CA LYS A 124 10.97 -9.37 8.43
C LYS A 124 12.22 -9.21 9.30
N LYS A 125 12.96 -10.30 9.57
CA LYS A 125 14.12 -10.29 10.46
C LYS A 125 15.35 -9.63 9.81
N LYS A 126 15.67 -10.02 8.57
CA LYS A 126 16.92 -9.62 7.89
C LYS A 126 16.73 -8.66 6.73
N GLY A 127 15.50 -8.42 6.30
CA GLY A 127 15.23 -7.61 5.12
C GLY A 127 15.56 -8.31 3.79
N ALA A 128 15.81 -9.62 3.79
CA ALA A 128 16.11 -10.35 2.56
C ALA A 128 14.85 -10.51 1.70
N VAL A 129 14.96 -10.22 0.41
CA VAL A 129 13.90 -10.50 -0.57
C VAL A 129 13.80 -12.02 -0.73
N GLU A 130 12.64 -12.59 -0.44
CA GLU A 130 12.38 -14.02 -0.56
C GLU A 130 11.83 -14.38 -1.94
N TRP A 131 10.97 -13.52 -2.48
CA TRP A 131 10.52 -13.55 -3.86
C TRP A 131 10.14 -12.16 -4.34
N SER A 132 10.21 -11.94 -5.64
CA SER A 132 9.69 -10.75 -6.30
C SER A 132 9.18 -11.09 -7.70
N ILE A 133 8.13 -10.38 -8.13
CA ILE A 133 7.52 -10.52 -9.46
C ILE A 133 7.32 -9.14 -10.07
N PRO A 134 7.42 -9.00 -11.40
CA PRO A 134 7.10 -7.75 -12.09
C PRO A 134 5.64 -7.37 -11.84
N PHE A 135 5.42 -6.21 -11.24
CA PHE A 135 4.10 -5.69 -10.95
C PHE A 135 4.16 -4.18 -10.75
N SER A 136 3.22 -3.46 -11.31
CA SER A 136 3.15 -2.00 -11.15
C SER A 136 1.85 -1.60 -10.49
N SER A 137 1.95 -1.06 -9.28
CA SER A 137 0.82 -0.44 -8.58
C SER A 137 1.30 0.64 -7.61
N HIS A 138 0.53 1.70 -7.48
CA HIS A 138 0.62 2.69 -6.40
C HIS A 138 -0.43 2.41 -5.31
N GLN A 139 -1.29 1.45 -5.53
CA GLN A 139 -2.32 1.02 -4.58
C GLN A 139 -1.75 -0.01 -3.59
N GLY A 140 -2.41 -0.13 -2.43
CA GLY A 140 -2.03 -1.11 -1.43
C GLY A 140 -2.41 -2.54 -1.79
N LEU A 141 -2.01 -3.46 -0.92
CA LEU A 141 -2.31 -4.88 -0.99
C LEU A 141 -3.40 -5.23 0.02
N ALA A 142 -4.28 -6.19 -0.31
CA ALA A 142 -5.06 -6.93 0.67
C ALA A 142 -4.44 -8.32 0.88
N PHE A 143 -4.65 -8.89 2.07
CA PHE A 143 -4.12 -10.20 2.45
C PHE A 143 -5.13 -10.95 3.31
N ASP A 144 -5.41 -12.22 2.99
CA ASP A 144 -6.36 -13.06 3.71
C ASP A 144 -5.72 -14.10 4.64
N GLY A 145 -4.39 -14.12 4.72
CA GLY A 145 -3.61 -15.12 5.46
C GLY A 145 -2.77 -16.01 4.55
N THR A 146 -3.18 -16.20 3.30
CA THR A 146 -2.52 -17.05 2.31
C THR A 146 -2.35 -16.39 0.95
N VAL A 147 -3.30 -15.57 0.54
CA VAL A 147 -3.35 -14.91 -0.77
C VAL A 147 -3.20 -13.40 -0.63
N LEU A 148 -2.40 -12.82 -1.49
CA LEU A 148 -2.28 -11.38 -1.69
C LEU A 148 -3.16 -10.97 -2.86
N TYR A 149 -3.92 -9.90 -2.67
CA TYR A 149 -4.73 -9.30 -3.72
C TYR A 149 -4.21 -7.90 -4.03
N ALA A 150 -4.09 -7.58 -5.30
CA ALA A 150 -3.59 -6.29 -5.77
C ALA A 150 -4.38 -5.80 -6.98
N ALA A 151 -4.51 -4.48 -7.12
CA ALA A 151 -4.95 -3.85 -8.35
C ALA A 151 -3.74 -3.23 -9.05
N ASP A 152 -3.51 -3.59 -10.33
CA ASP A 152 -2.42 -3.02 -11.09
C ASP A 152 -2.77 -1.63 -11.67
N ALA A 153 -1.76 -0.92 -12.16
CA ALA A 153 -1.92 0.42 -12.74
C ALA A 153 -2.85 0.46 -13.98
N ARG A 154 -3.15 -0.70 -14.59
CA ARG A 154 -4.05 -0.83 -15.73
C ARG A 154 -5.50 -1.10 -15.32
N GLY A 155 -5.75 -1.39 -14.04
CA GLY A 155 -7.08 -1.73 -13.52
C GLY A 155 -7.39 -3.23 -13.59
N ASN A 156 -6.38 -4.10 -13.68
CA ASN A 156 -6.58 -5.52 -13.46
C ASN A 156 -6.49 -5.82 -11.96
N VAL A 157 -7.31 -6.75 -11.49
CA VAL A 157 -7.21 -7.29 -10.13
C VAL A 157 -6.54 -8.65 -10.19
N VAL A 158 -5.54 -8.90 -9.35
CA VAL A 158 -4.82 -10.16 -9.32
C VAL A 158 -4.81 -10.76 -7.93
N ALA A 159 -4.80 -12.08 -7.87
CA ALA A 159 -4.49 -12.85 -6.67
C ALA A 159 -3.15 -13.55 -6.84
N VAL A 160 -2.33 -13.49 -5.81
CA VAL A 160 -0.97 -14.05 -5.80
C VAL A 160 -0.78 -14.90 -4.54
N ASP A 161 -0.24 -16.10 -4.70
CA ASP A 161 0.18 -16.92 -3.57
C ASP A 161 1.29 -16.22 -2.79
N SER A 162 1.03 -15.93 -1.53
CA SER A 162 1.94 -15.19 -0.66
C SER A 162 3.23 -15.95 -0.33
N ALA A 163 3.24 -17.28 -0.50
CA ALA A 163 4.41 -18.09 -0.20
C ALA A 163 5.51 -17.96 -1.26
N ASN A 164 5.14 -17.81 -2.53
CA ASN A 164 6.06 -17.92 -3.66
C ASN A 164 5.88 -16.86 -4.77
N GLY A 165 4.82 -16.04 -4.71
CA GLY A 165 4.56 -15.00 -5.71
C GLY A 165 3.87 -15.49 -6.99
N HIS A 166 3.41 -16.75 -7.03
CA HIS A 166 2.67 -17.26 -8.19
C HIS A 166 1.31 -16.58 -8.34
N GLU A 167 0.99 -16.11 -9.56
CA GLU A 167 -0.33 -15.59 -9.88
C GLU A 167 -1.35 -16.75 -9.90
N LEU A 168 -2.37 -16.65 -9.05
CA LEU A 168 -3.45 -17.63 -8.95
C LEU A 168 -4.56 -17.35 -9.96
N TRP A 169 -4.95 -16.09 -10.08
CA TRP A 169 -5.91 -15.62 -11.06
C TRP A 169 -5.74 -14.12 -11.37
N ARG A 170 -6.26 -13.70 -12.52
CA ARG A 170 -6.30 -12.31 -12.98
C ARG A 170 -7.68 -11.97 -13.54
N GLN A 171 -8.27 -10.89 -13.03
CA GLN A 171 -9.50 -10.32 -13.53
C GLN A 171 -9.19 -9.02 -14.29
N ASN A 172 -9.54 -8.99 -15.58
CA ASN A 172 -9.24 -7.86 -16.48
C ASN A 172 -10.48 -7.07 -16.94
N ALA A 173 -11.68 -7.47 -16.54
CA ALA A 173 -12.92 -6.78 -16.95
C ALA A 173 -13.05 -5.34 -16.41
N LEU A 174 -12.19 -4.96 -15.44
CA LEU A 174 -12.14 -3.63 -14.85
C LEU A 174 -11.00 -2.76 -15.41
N HIS A 175 -10.39 -3.20 -16.52
CA HIS A 175 -9.32 -2.46 -17.20
C HIS A 175 -9.69 -0.99 -17.46
N GLY A 176 -8.76 -0.07 -17.17
CA GLY A 176 -8.94 1.37 -17.34
C GLY A 176 -9.77 2.07 -16.25
N ARG A 177 -10.31 1.35 -15.26
CA ARG A 177 -11.19 1.94 -14.24
C ARG A 177 -10.49 2.60 -13.07
N ARG A 178 -9.16 2.68 -13.03
CA ARG A 178 -8.38 3.33 -11.95
C ARG A 178 -8.84 2.88 -10.57
N LEU A 179 -8.65 1.60 -10.32
CA LEU A 179 -9.14 0.94 -9.11
C LEU A 179 -8.45 1.43 -7.84
N SER A 180 -9.18 1.45 -6.73
CA SER A 180 -8.61 1.57 -5.38
C SER A 180 -7.82 0.32 -5.00
N ALA A 181 -7.11 0.37 -3.86
CA ALA A 181 -6.59 -0.84 -3.23
C ALA A 181 -7.72 -1.85 -2.99
N PRO A 182 -7.50 -3.15 -3.24
CA PRO A 182 -8.44 -4.19 -2.86
C PRO A 182 -8.64 -4.22 -1.35
N THR A 183 -9.85 -4.61 -0.92
CA THR A 183 -10.21 -4.72 0.49
C THR A 183 -11.09 -5.93 0.68
N ILE A 184 -10.88 -6.71 1.74
CA ILE A 184 -11.66 -7.92 2.05
C ILE A 184 -12.76 -7.56 3.04
N ALA A 185 -14.03 -7.86 2.70
CA ALA A 185 -15.18 -7.67 3.56
C ALA A 185 -16.26 -8.72 3.28
N GLY A 186 -16.84 -9.30 4.31
CA GLY A 186 -17.93 -10.28 4.18
C GLY A 186 -17.57 -11.53 3.36
N GLY A 187 -16.30 -11.91 3.29
CA GLY A 187 -15.83 -13.04 2.48
C GLY A 187 -15.62 -12.73 0.99
N TYR A 188 -15.78 -11.48 0.58
CA TYR A 188 -15.57 -11.01 -0.79
C TYR A 188 -14.42 -10.03 -0.87
N LEU A 189 -13.90 -9.83 -2.07
CA LEU A 189 -12.94 -8.80 -2.39
C LEU A 189 -13.66 -7.60 -2.99
N ALA A 190 -13.45 -6.41 -2.42
CA ALA A 190 -14.01 -5.15 -2.91
C ALA A 190 -12.93 -4.27 -3.52
N VAL A 191 -13.20 -3.66 -4.66
CA VAL A 191 -12.44 -2.55 -5.26
C VAL A 191 -13.40 -1.45 -5.68
N ALA A 192 -13.00 -0.20 -5.50
CA ALA A 192 -13.77 0.94 -6.00
C ALA A 192 -13.08 1.58 -7.21
N ASP A 193 -13.84 2.35 -8.01
CA ASP A 193 -13.34 2.94 -9.23
C ASP A 193 -13.54 4.46 -9.31
N PHE A 194 -13.04 5.05 -10.41
CA PHE A 194 -13.11 6.50 -10.65
C PHE A 194 -14.52 7.05 -10.95
N GLU A 195 -15.51 6.18 -11.19
CA GLU A 195 -16.92 6.57 -11.37
C GLU A 195 -17.75 6.39 -10.10
N GLY A 196 -17.12 5.94 -9.00
CA GLY A 196 -17.77 5.76 -7.70
C GLY A 196 -18.47 4.42 -7.53
N TYR A 197 -18.19 3.44 -8.38
CA TYR A 197 -18.69 2.08 -8.19
C TYR A 197 -17.79 1.29 -7.27
N VAL A 198 -18.40 0.44 -6.44
CA VAL A 198 -17.76 -0.66 -5.73
C VAL A 198 -18.07 -1.95 -6.49
N HIS A 199 -17.04 -2.67 -6.86
CA HIS A 199 -17.10 -3.98 -7.50
C HIS A 199 -16.73 -5.04 -6.46
N TRP A 200 -17.56 -6.06 -6.37
CA TRP A 200 -17.34 -7.20 -5.50
C TRP A 200 -16.90 -8.40 -6.32
N LEU A 201 -15.81 -9.03 -5.92
CA LEU A 201 -15.23 -10.18 -6.60
C LEU A 201 -15.17 -11.38 -5.66
N SER A 202 -15.29 -12.56 -6.22
CA SER A 202 -14.97 -13.82 -5.55
C SER A 202 -13.46 -13.90 -5.31
N PRO A 203 -12.99 -14.11 -4.08
CA PRO A 203 -11.56 -14.28 -3.84
C PRO A 203 -11.00 -15.59 -4.41
N ALA A 204 -11.85 -16.57 -4.69
CA ALA A 204 -11.43 -17.89 -5.19
C ALA A 204 -10.96 -17.85 -6.64
N ASP A 205 -11.61 -17.05 -7.50
CA ASP A 205 -11.36 -17.06 -8.95
C ASP A 205 -11.40 -15.67 -9.59
N GLY A 206 -11.64 -14.60 -8.81
CA GLY A 206 -11.72 -13.23 -9.30
C GLY A 206 -12.99 -12.91 -10.09
N SER A 207 -13.98 -13.78 -10.15
CA SER A 207 -15.24 -13.50 -10.85
C SER A 207 -15.99 -12.34 -10.21
N LEU A 208 -16.59 -11.47 -11.04
CA LEU A 208 -17.42 -10.36 -10.58
C LEU A 208 -18.74 -10.88 -10.04
N VAL A 209 -19.03 -10.60 -8.78
CA VAL A 209 -20.24 -11.07 -8.06
C VAL A 209 -21.31 -9.99 -8.06
N ALA A 210 -20.94 -8.75 -7.74
CA ALA A 210 -21.86 -7.64 -7.67
C ALA A 210 -21.17 -6.30 -7.98
N ARG A 211 -21.97 -5.30 -8.32
CA ARG A 211 -21.52 -3.91 -8.49
C ARG A 211 -22.59 -2.95 -8.01
N ILE A 212 -22.19 -1.94 -7.26
CA ILE A 212 -23.08 -0.88 -6.81
C ILE A 212 -22.39 0.48 -6.95
N ARG A 213 -23.12 1.50 -7.35
CA ARG A 213 -22.61 2.88 -7.32
C ARG A 213 -22.79 3.43 -5.92
N ALA A 214 -21.69 3.54 -5.18
CA ALA A 214 -21.69 3.99 -3.79
C ALA A 214 -21.69 5.52 -3.68
N VAL A 215 -20.94 6.20 -4.56
CA VAL A 215 -20.82 7.67 -4.61
C VAL A 215 -20.87 8.16 -6.04
N LYS A 216 -21.00 9.47 -6.25
CA LYS A 216 -21.10 10.06 -7.61
C LYS A 216 -19.75 10.54 -8.14
N SER A 217 -18.72 10.54 -7.32
CA SER A 217 -17.36 11.01 -7.64
C SER A 217 -16.34 9.86 -7.58
N ALA A 218 -15.13 10.13 -8.06
CA ALA A 218 -14.03 9.16 -8.05
C ALA A 218 -13.69 8.70 -6.62
N VAL A 219 -13.38 7.42 -6.47
CA VAL A 219 -12.86 6.85 -5.22
C VAL A 219 -11.36 6.62 -5.40
N GLN A 220 -10.56 7.43 -4.71
CA GLN A 220 -9.10 7.34 -4.73
C GLN A 220 -8.54 6.81 -3.40
N ALA A 221 -9.26 7.08 -2.31
CA ALA A 221 -8.89 6.60 -0.99
C ALA A 221 -9.10 5.08 -0.88
N PRO A 222 -8.26 4.38 -0.10
CA PRO A 222 -8.52 2.98 0.23
C PRO A 222 -9.87 2.80 0.89
N LEU A 223 -10.57 1.70 0.57
CA LEU A 223 -11.79 1.32 1.25
C LEU A 223 -11.47 0.90 2.70
N VAL A 224 -12.33 1.27 3.63
CA VAL A 224 -12.19 0.89 5.04
C VAL A 224 -13.27 -0.15 5.37
N THR A 225 -12.86 -1.29 5.95
CA THR A 225 -13.77 -2.36 6.36
C THR A 225 -14.39 -2.10 7.72
N SER A 226 -15.67 -2.42 7.84
CA SER A 226 -16.40 -2.48 9.11
C SER A 226 -17.33 -3.70 9.08
N GLY A 227 -16.90 -4.82 9.65
CA GLY A 227 -17.58 -6.11 9.56
C GLY A 227 -17.72 -6.59 8.11
N ASN A 228 -18.94 -6.79 7.64
CA ASN A 228 -19.24 -7.17 6.26
C ASN A 228 -19.47 -5.97 5.33
N ARG A 229 -19.14 -4.76 5.76
CA ARG A 229 -19.33 -3.52 5.01
C ARG A 229 -18.00 -2.89 4.63
N VAL A 230 -18.03 -2.12 3.55
CA VAL A 230 -16.96 -1.19 3.20
C VAL A 230 -17.46 0.25 3.32
N ILE A 231 -16.62 1.12 3.86
CA ILE A 231 -16.81 2.56 3.88
C ILE A 231 -16.09 3.14 2.68
N VAL A 232 -16.79 3.92 1.90
CA VAL A 232 -16.34 4.52 0.63
C VAL A 232 -16.30 6.03 0.79
N TYR A 233 -15.17 6.64 0.45
CA TYR A 233 -15.00 8.10 0.45
C TYR A 233 -14.73 8.59 -0.98
N GLY A 234 -15.64 9.39 -1.49
CA GLY A 234 -15.53 10.00 -2.81
C GLY A 234 -14.75 11.31 -2.79
N SER A 235 -14.06 11.62 -3.90
CA SER A 235 -13.20 12.81 -4.03
C SER A 235 -13.92 14.15 -3.83
N GLU A 236 -15.24 14.19 -3.90
CA GLU A 236 -16.07 15.37 -3.63
C GLU A 236 -16.65 15.39 -2.20
N GLY A 237 -16.07 14.64 -1.26
CA GLY A 237 -16.46 14.63 0.14
C GLY A 237 -17.67 13.73 0.46
N GLN A 238 -18.11 12.91 -0.47
CA GLN A 238 -19.21 11.97 -0.23
C GLN A 238 -18.73 10.76 0.57
N LEU A 239 -19.51 10.36 1.57
CA LEU A 239 -19.27 9.16 2.38
C LEU A 239 -20.44 8.20 2.24
N ALA A 240 -20.14 6.94 1.95
CA ALA A 240 -21.12 5.88 1.83
C ALA A 240 -20.67 4.62 2.56
N SER A 241 -21.63 3.78 2.96
CA SER A 241 -21.37 2.47 3.52
C SER A 241 -22.13 1.41 2.70
N VAL A 242 -21.40 0.43 2.18
CA VAL A 242 -21.93 -0.61 1.29
C VAL A 242 -21.70 -1.98 1.91
N SER A 243 -22.74 -2.80 1.99
CA SER A 243 -22.63 -4.18 2.47
C SER A 243 -22.10 -5.09 1.37
N ALA A 244 -21.36 -6.11 1.77
CA ALA A 244 -21.06 -7.24 0.90
C ALA A 244 -22.36 -7.95 0.46
N PRO A 245 -22.38 -8.53 -0.75
CA PRO A 245 -23.53 -9.25 -1.28
C PRO A 245 -23.90 -10.51 -0.49
#